data_e653af644c9944bf0241f72b69c0ed3c
#
_entry.id   e653af644c9944bf0241f72b69c0ed3c
#
_cell.length_a   1.000
_cell.length_b   1.000
_cell.length_c   1.000
_cell.angle_alpha   90.00
_cell.angle_beta   90.00
_cell.angle_gamma   90.00
#
_symmetry.space_group_name_H-M   'P 1'
#
loop_
_entity.id
_entity.type
_entity.pdbx_description
1 polymer ?
#
loop_
_entity_poly.entity_id
_entity_poly.type
_entity_poly.pdbx_seq_one_letter_code
_entity_poly.pdbx_strand_id
1 'polypeptide(L)'
;MVLSRDEVVRLLNATTTIKYQAALSVAYGAGLRVAEVAALKVTDVDSERMLLRVERGKGGRYRNAMLPADLLTLLREWWKVGRQQGVMRPHGWLFPGQDRVGPHTLRHSFATHLLEDGVDVRVIQVLLGHVKLETTALYTKVATRTVRAVISPLDKLGIVTPREAPPAA
;
A
#
# COMPACT_ATOMS: atom_id res chain seq x y z
N MET A 1 -13.25 12.87 7.81
CA MET A 1 -12.10 13.78 7.63
C MET A 1 -11.22 13.19 6.53
N VAL A 2 -10.85 13.98 5.54
CA VAL A 2 -9.94 13.62 4.43
C VAL A 2 -8.71 14.50 4.57
N LEU A 3 -7.53 13.91 4.48
CA LEU A 3 -6.28 14.66 4.46
C LEU A 3 -6.04 15.18 3.04
N SER A 4 -5.56 16.41 2.92
CA SER A 4 -5.03 16.92 1.66
C SER A 4 -3.73 16.17 1.27
N ARG A 5 -3.31 16.29 0.01
CA ARG A 5 -2.05 15.67 -0.47
C ARG A 5 -0.85 16.15 0.33
N ASP A 6 -0.78 17.46 0.63
CA ASP A 6 0.31 18.04 1.41
C ASP A 6 0.33 17.55 2.86
N GLU A 7 -0.84 17.30 3.45
CA GLU A 7 -0.92 16.71 4.79
C GLU A 7 -0.46 15.26 4.80
N VAL A 8 -0.77 14.48 3.75
CA VAL A 8 -0.24 13.11 3.59
C VAL A 8 1.27 13.14 3.44
N VAL A 9 1.82 14.04 2.60
CA VAL A 9 3.28 14.22 2.46
C VAL A 9 3.92 14.50 3.81
N ARG A 10 3.39 15.48 4.55
CA ARG A 10 3.92 15.81 5.89
C ARG A 10 3.84 14.65 6.85
N LEU A 11 2.73 13.90 6.84
CA LEU A 11 2.56 12.72 7.68
C LEU A 11 3.59 11.64 7.37
N LEU A 12 3.79 11.31 6.09
CA LEU A 12 4.76 10.29 5.68
C LEU A 12 6.20 10.71 5.98
N ASN A 13 6.53 11.99 5.82
CA ASN A 13 7.85 12.53 6.11
C ASN A 13 8.12 12.69 7.62
N ALA A 14 7.09 12.83 8.44
CA ALA A 14 7.21 12.90 9.89
C ALA A 14 7.47 11.55 10.56
N THR A 15 7.45 10.45 9.80
CA THR A 15 7.74 9.12 10.36
C THR A 15 9.20 9.00 10.78
N THR A 16 9.44 8.45 11.96
CA THR A 16 10.77 8.34 12.54
C THR A 16 11.58 7.15 11.99
N THR A 17 10.89 6.17 11.42
CA THR A 17 11.53 4.95 10.90
C THR A 17 11.00 4.59 9.52
N ILE A 18 11.87 3.98 8.69
CA ILE A 18 11.50 3.47 7.37
C ILE A 18 10.37 2.41 7.44
N LYS A 19 10.28 1.64 8.53
CA LYS A 19 9.20 0.69 8.79
C LYS A 19 7.84 1.38 8.79
N TYR A 20 7.70 2.45 9.57
CA TYR A 20 6.44 3.19 9.66
C TYR A 20 6.13 3.93 8.37
N GLN A 21 7.14 4.52 7.75
CA GLN A 21 6.98 5.17 6.45
C GLN A 21 6.45 4.18 5.41
N ALA A 22 7.04 2.98 5.33
CA ALA A 22 6.61 1.94 4.42
C ALA A 22 5.18 1.44 4.74
N ALA A 23 4.86 1.21 6.01
CA ALA A 23 3.53 0.74 6.42
C ALA A 23 2.43 1.77 6.11
N LEU A 24 2.67 3.05 6.40
CA LEU A 24 1.72 4.13 6.08
C LEU A 24 1.61 4.34 4.57
N SER A 25 2.72 4.21 3.83
CA SER A 25 2.73 4.30 2.37
C SER A 25 1.95 3.14 1.72
N VAL A 26 1.98 1.93 2.29
CA VAL A 26 1.11 0.82 1.86
C VAL A 26 -0.35 1.15 2.09
N ALA A 27 -0.70 1.66 3.27
CA ALA A 27 -2.08 2.03 3.59
C ALA A 27 -2.61 3.09 2.63
N TYR A 28 -1.81 4.11 2.31
CA TYR A 28 -2.20 5.17 1.40
C TYR A 28 -2.07 4.78 -0.07
N GLY A 29 -0.93 4.21 -0.49
CA GLY A 29 -0.63 3.94 -1.90
C GLY A 29 -1.39 2.75 -2.50
N ALA A 30 -1.81 1.80 -1.67
CA ALA A 30 -2.56 0.61 -2.07
C ALA A 30 -3.99 0.58 -1.48
N GLY A 31 -4.38 1.56 -0.69
CA GLY A 31 -5.70 1.68 -0.09
C GLY A 31 -6.04 0.56 0.90
N LEU A 32 -5.06 0.04 1.63
CA LEU A 32 -5.26 -1.06 2.57
C LEU A 32 -5.81 -0.59 3.92
N ARG A 33 -6.59 -1.46 4.56
CA ARG A 33 -6.96 -1.30 5.97
C ARG A 33 -5.76 -1.59 6.86
N VAL A 34 -5.73 -0.99 8.06
CA VAL A 34 -4.66 -1.22 9.04
C VAL A 34 -4.43 -2.69 9.33
N ALA A 35 -5.50 -3.43 9.58
CA ALA A 35 -5.42 -4.87 9.82
C ALA A 35 -4.88 -5.63 8.61
N GLU A 36 -5.19 -5.19 7.38
CA GLU A 36 -4.65 -5.77 6.15
C GLU A 36 -3.15 -5.47 6.04
N VAL A 37 -2.71 -4.24 6.33
CA VAL A 37 -1.27 -3.87 6.36
C VAL A 37 -0.52 -4.70 7.39
N ALA A 38 -1.06 -4.83 8.60
CA ALA A 38 -0.45 -5.61 9.67
C ALA A 38 -0.36 -7.12 9.36
N ALA A 39 -1.28 -7.62 8.54
CA ALA A 39 -1.34 -9.03 8.14
C ALA A 39 -0.54 -9.34 6.87
N LEU A 40 0.09 -8.35 6.22
CA LEU A 40 0.92 -8.59 5.03
C LEU A 40 2.16 -9.40 5.36
N LYS A 41 2.45 -10.35 4.49
CA LYS A 41 3.68 -11.13 4.49
C LYS A 41 4.61 -10.66 3.36
N VAL A 42 5.87 -10.97 3.48
CA VAL A 42 6.86 -10.69 2.42
C VAL A 42 6.47 -11.35 1.09
N THR A 43 5.91 -12.57 1.17
CA THR A 43 5.44 -13.34 0.01
C THR A 43 4.20 -12.77 -0.68
N ASP A 44 3.52 -11.80 -0.05
CA ASP A 44 2.35 -11.15 -0.63
C ASP A 44 2.72 -10.00 -1.59
N VAL A 45 4.00 -9.64 -1.65
CA VAL A 45 4.54 -8.61 -2.56
C VAL A 45 4.91 -9.27 -3.90
N ASP A 46 4.06 -9.10 -4.91
CA ASP A 46 4.32 -9.59 -6.27
C ASP A 46 4.90 -8.44 -7.12
N SER A 47 6.23 -8.36 -7.14
CA SER A 47 6.95 -7.31 -7.87
C SER A 47 6.92 -7.49 -9.39
N GLU A 48 6.68 -8.70 -9.90
CA GLU A 48 6.58 -8.95 -11.34
C GLU A 48 5.25 -8.42 -11.90
N ARG A 49 4.16 -8.66 -11.15
CA ARG A 49 2.83 -8.21 -11.52
C ARG A 49 2.47 -6.84 -10.99
N MET A 50 3.32 -6.24 -10.15
CA MET A 50 3.09 -4.96 -9.48
C MET A 50 1.79 -4.99 -8.66
N LEU A 51 1.63 -6.01 -7.84
CA LEU A 51 0.45 -6.27 -7.03
C LEU A 51 0.83 -6.64 -5.59
N LEU A 52 -0.05 -6.28 -4.65
CA LEU A 52 -0.06 -6.79 -3.29
C LEU A 52 -1.21 -7.79 -3.15
N ARG A 53 -0.91 -8.99 -2.66
CA ARG A 53 -1.90 -10.01 -2.37
C ARG A 53 -2.43 -9.79 -0.95
N VAL A 54 -3.70 -9.39 -0.84
CA VAL A 54 -4.30 -9.02 0.44
C VAL A 54 -5.28 -10.09 0.87
N GLU A 55 -5.01 -10.73 2.00
CA GLU A 55 -5.92 -11.72 2.58
C GLU A 55 -7.15 -11.02 3.16
N ARG A 56 -8.35 -11.49 2.79
CA ARG A 56 -9.61 -11.04 3.35
C ARG A 56 -10.01 -11.94 4.49
N GLY A 57 -9.95 -11.49 5.73
CA GLY A 57 -10.57 -12.02 6.94
C GLY A 57 -10.93 -13.52 6.96
N LYS A 58 -11.92 -13.93 7.72
CA LYS A 58 -12.37 -15.33 7.80
C LYS A 58 -12.78 -15.88 6.43
N GLY A 59 -12.03 -16.89 5.93
CA GLY A 59 -12.37 -17.64 4.72
C GLY A 59 -11.30 -17.65 3.62
N GLY A 60 -10.08 -17.13 3.85
CA GLY A 60 -8.94 -17.30 2.94
C GLY A 60 -9.11 -16.71 1.55
N ARG A 61 -10.01 -15.74 1.38
CA ARG A 61 -10.19 -15.05 0.10
C ARG A 61 -9.16 -13.95 -0.04
N TYR A 62 -8.38 -14.00 -1.11
CA TYR A 62 -7.42 -12.96 -1.46
C TYR A 62 -8.04 -11.95 -2.43
N ARG A 63 -7.59 -10.70 -2.33
CA ARG A 63 -7.78 -9.69 -3.37
C ARG A 63 -6.42 -9.12 -3.77
N ASN A 64 -6.29 -8.66 -4.98
CA ASN A 64 -5.12 -7.93 -5.44
C ASN A 64 -5.33 -6.44 -5.20
N ALA A 65 -4.33 -5.79 -4.61
CA ALA A 65 -4.24 -4.35 -4.52
C ALA A 65 -3.06 -3.88 -5.39
N MET A 66 -3.09 -2.61 -5.82
CA MET A 66 -2.01 -2.03 -6.61
C MET A 66 -0.72 -1.92 -5.79
N LEU A 67 0.42 -2.12 -6.46
CA LEU A 67 1.74 -1.88 -5.91
C LEU A 67 2.42 -0.80 -6.76
N PRO A 68 2.32 0.49 -6.38
CA PRO A 68 2.98 1.57 -7.09
C PRO A 68 4.49 1.39 -7.12
N ALA A 69 5.15 1.92 -8.16
CA ALA A 69 6.60 1.76 -8.34
C ALA A 69 7.40 2.36 -7.17
N ASP A 70 7.00 3.55 -6.72
CA ASP A 70 7.63 4.20 -5.57
C ASP A 70 7.44 3.40 -4.27
N LEU A 71 6.25 2.79 -4.10
CA LEU A 71 6.00 1.94 -2.95
C LEU A 71 6.88 0.68 -2.99
N LEU A 72 7.05 0.05 -4.16
CA LEU A 72 7.94 -1.10 -4.30
C LEU A 72 9.38 -0.75 -3.94
N THR A 73 9.87 0.42 -4.37
CA THR A 73 11.20 0.92 -4.02
C THR A 73 11.36 1.06 -2.51
N LEU A 74 10.41 1.70 -1.85
CA LEU A 74 10.41 1.88 -0.40
C LEU A 74 10.33 0.53 0.36
N LEU A 75 9.54 -0.41 -0.12
CA LEU A 75 9.46 -1.76 0.47
C LEU A 75 10.77 -2.54 0.31
N ARG A 76 11.49 -2.37 -0.80
CA ARG A 76 12.84 -2.95 -1.00
C ARG A 76 13.87 -2.36 -0.04
N GLU A 77 13.82 -1.06 0.21
CA GLU A 77 14.67 -0.41 1.21
C GLU A 77 14.35 -0.91 2.62
N TRP A 78 13.06 -0.95 2.99
CA TRP A 78 12.65 -1.52 4.26
C TRP A 78 13.10 -2.99 4.40
N TRP A 79 12.97 -3.80 3.33
CA TRP A 79 13.46 -5.17 3.33
C TRP A 79 14.96 -5.27 3.65
N LYS A 80 15.79 -4.44 3.02
CA LYS A 80 17.24 -4.40 3.28
C LYS A 80 17.54 -4.06 4.73
N VAL A 81 16.95 -2.98 5.24
CA VAL A 81 17.13 -2.54 6.63
C VAL A 81 16.64 -3.61 7.62
N GLY A 82 15.46 -4.16 7.42
CA GLY A 82 14.88 -5.18 8.29
C GLY A 82 15.69 -6.49 8.30
N ARG A 83 16.30 -6.84 7.16
CA ARG A 83 17.26 -7.96 7.08
C ARG A 83 18.52 -7.69 7.90
N GLN A 84 19.10 -6.52 7.78
CA GLN A 84 20.28 -6.12 8.55
C GLN A 84 20.01 -6.11 10.07
N GLN A 85 18.81 -5.68 10.46
CA GLN A 85 18.36 -5.68 11.85
C GLN A 85 17.92 -7.06 12.37
N GLY A 86 17.87 -8.09 11.52
CA GLY A 86 17.45 -9.44 11.89
C GLY A 86 15.94 -9.60 12.15
N VAL A 87 15.13 -8.57 11.88
CA VAL A 87 13.68 -8.58 12.13
C VAL A 87 12.88 -9.09 10.94
N MET A 88 13.46 -9.09 9.74
CA MET A 88 12.79 -9.49 8.51
C MET A 88 13.18 -10.92 8.09
N ARG A 89 12.16 -11.77 7.88
CA ARG A 89 12.33 -13.15 7.43
C ARG A 89 11.68 -13.35 6.05
N PRO A 90 12.23 -14.23 5.16
CA PRO A 90 11.73 -14.41 3.79
C PRO A 90 10.23 -14.77 3.68
N HIS A 91 9.71 -15.52 4.65
CA HIS A 91 8.29 -15.92 4.69
C HIS A 91 7.55 -15.33 5.89
N GLY A 92 8.16 -14.32 6.54
CA GLY A 92 7.60 -13.67 7.71
C GLY A 92 6.68 -12.50 7.36
N TRP A 93 6.24 -11.83 8.40
CA TRP A 93 5.44 -10.60 8.27
C TRP A 93 6.25 -9.50 7.61
N LEU A 94 5.60 -8.74 6.72
CA LEU A 94 6.22 -7.58 6.08
C LEU A 94 6.52 -6.46 7.09
N PHE A 95 5.67 -6.32 8.11
CA PHE A 95 5.84 -5.37 9.21
C PHE A 95 5.81 -6.09 10.56
N PRO A 96 6.93 -6.78 10.94
CA PRO A 96 6.99 -7.53 12.19
C PRO A 96 6.95 -6.59 13.39
N GLY A 97 6.20 -6.97 14.46
CA GLY A 97 6.08 -6.23 15.71
C GLY A 97 4.64 -5.94 16.11
N GLN A 98 4.43 -5.54 17.37
CA GLN A 98 3.09 -5.31 17.95
C GLN A 98 2.52 -3.90 17.69
N ASP A 99 3.21 -3.07 16.94
CA ASP A 99 2.83 -1.68 16.76
C ASP A 99 1.60 -1.57 15.85
N ARG A 100 0.49 -1.14 16.42
CA ARG A 100 -0.74 -0.85 15.69
C ARG A 100 -0.56 0.45 14.90
N VAL A 101 -0.35 0.34 13.60
CA VAL A 101 -0.40 1.51 12.71
C VAL A 101 -1.86 1.88 12.50
N GLY A 102 -2.27 3.05 13.01
CA GLY A 102 -3.64 3.53 12.88
C GLY A 102 -3.81 4.44 11.69
N PRO A 103 -4.37 3.98 10.54
CA PRO A 103 -5.06 4.98 9.74
C PRO A 103 -6.19 4.50 8.83
N HIS A 104 -7.40 4.49 9.32
CA HIS A 104 -8.59 4.55 8.45
C HIS A 104 -8.60 5.82 7.58
N THR A 105 -8.04 6.90 8.07
CA THR A 105 -7.92 8.20 7.41
C THR A 105 -7.13 8.12 6.10
N LEU A 106 -5.99 7.41 6.06
CA LEU A 106 -5.18 7.28 4.83
C LEU A 106 -5.90 6.51 3.73
N ARG A 107 -6.62 5.45 4.08
CA ARG A 107 -7.44 4.72 3.11
C ARG A 107 -8.58 5.58 2.55
N HIS A 108 -9.19 6.43 3.39
CA HIS A 108 -10.23 7.35 2.95
C HIS A 108 -9.64 8.43 2.02
N SER A 109 -8.49 8.98 2.37
CA SER A 109 -7.75 9.93 1.53
C SER A 109 -7.34 9.32 0.19
N PHE A 110 -6.89 8.07 0.15
CA PHE A 110 -6.62 7.32 -1.08
C PHE A 110 -7.84 7.30 -2.01
N ALA A 111 -9.01 6.92 -1.49
CA ALA A 111 -10.23 6.86 -2.28
C ALA A 111 -10.65 8.22 -2.82
N THR A 112 -10.55 9.27 -1.99
CA THR A 112 -10.92 10.63 -2.36
C THR A 112 -9.97 11.17 -3.43
N HIS A 113 -8.66 10.99 -3.27
CA HIS A 113 -7.69 11.48 -4.26
C HIS A 113 -7.82 10.77 -5.61
N LEU A 114 -8.14 9.47 -5.64
CA LEU A 114 -8.46 8.78 -6.89
C LEU A 114 -9.72 9.33 -7.56
N LEU A 115 -10.74 9.67 -6.77
CA LEU A 115 -11.97 10.27 -7.29
C LEU A 115 -11.70 11.66 -7.87
N GLU A 116 -10.90 12.49 -7.19
CA GLU A 116 -10.44 13.80 -7.66
C GLU A 116 -9.60 13.70 -8.95
N ASP A 117 -8.85 12.61 -9.11
CA ASP A 117 -8.09 12.28 -10.31
C ASP A 117 -8.96 11.72 -11.45
N GLY A 118 -10.29 11.68 -11.28
CA GLY A 118 -11.24 11.23 -12.29
C GLY A 118 -11.34 9.71 -12.46
N VAL A 119 -10.85 8.92 -11.51
CA VAL A 119 -10.98 7.47 -11.53
C VAL A 119 -12.42 7.07 -11.23
N ASP A 120 -12.99 6.17 -12.05
CA ASP A 120 -14.35 5.68 -11.88
C ASP A 120 -14.57 5.07 -10.49
N VAL A 121 -15.70 5.43 -9.86
CA VAL A 121 -16.07 4.97 -8.50
C VAL A 121 -16.07 3.45 -8.38
N ARG A 122 -16.46 2.73 -9.45
CA ARG A 122 -16.47 1.27 -9.46
C ARG A 122 -15.07 0.69 -9.39
N VAL A 123 -14.11 1.33 -10.07
CA VAL A 123 -12.68 0.96 -9.99
C VAL A 123 -12.15 1.19 -8.57
N ILE A 124 -12.49 2.33 -7.95
CA ILE A 124 -12.13 2.64 -6.57
C ILE A 124 -12.73 1.61 -5.61
N GLN A 125 -13.99 1.23 -5.79
CA GLN A 125 -14.63 0.18 -4.97
C GLN A 125 -13.89 -1.17 -5.07
N VAL A 126 -13.45 -1.56 -6.28
CA VAL A 126 -12.65 -2.77 -6.49
C VAL A 126 -11.31 -2.67 -5.76
N LEU A 127 -10.60 -1.55 -5.94
CA LEU A 127 -9.31 -1.29 -5.28
C LEU A 127 -9.43 -1.36 -3.75
N LEU A 128 -10.51 -0.81 -3.21
CA LEU A 128 -10.80 -0.85 -1.77
C LEU A 128 -11.33 -2.21 -1.29
N GLY A 129 -11.67 -3.10 -2.22
CA GLY A 129 -12.23 -4.39 -1.84
C GLY A 129 -13.64 -4.31 -1.23
N HIS A 130 -14.42 -3.30 -1.56
CA HIS A 130 -15.82 -3.18 -1.16
C HIS A 130 -16.73 -3.98 -2.10
N VAL A 131 -16.63 -5.29 -2.10
CA VAL A 131 -17.50 -6.12 -2.95
C VAL A 131 -18.62 -6.72 -2.11
N LYS A 132 -19.86 -6.30 -2.35
CA LYS A 132 -21.04 -7.12 -2.07
C LYS A 132 -21.04 -8.27 -3.09
N LEU A 133 -21.39 -9.47 -2.64
CA LEU A 133 -21.23 -10.76 -3.34
C LEU A 133 -21.87 -10.86 -4.74
N GLU A 134 -22.74 -9.95 -5.14
CA GLU A 134 -23.53 -10.04 -6.37
C GLU A 134 -22.79 -9.59 -7.66
N THR A 135 -21.61 -9.04 -7.56
CA THR A 135 -20.89 -8.46 -8.69
C THR A 135 -19.57 -9.16 -9.06
N THR A 136 -19.35 -10.37 -8.56
CA THR A 136 -18.10 -11.11 -8.76
C THR A 136 -17.80 -11.40 -10.25
N ALA A 137 -18.79 -11.61 -11.09
CA ALA A 137 -18.61 -11.89 -12.52
C ALA A 137 -18.17 -10.65 -13.35
N LEU A 138 -18.56 -9.44 -12.92
CA LEU A 138 -18.18 -8.19 -13.58
C LEU A 138 -16.74 -7.78 -13.24
N TYR A 139 -16.26 -8.15 -12.05
CA TYR A 139 -14.97 -7.73 -11.51
C TYR A 139 -13.80 -8.57 -11.99
N THR A 140 -14.03 -9.82 -12.39
CA THR A 140 -12.95 -10.68 -12.90
C THR A 140 -12.39 -10.16 -14.24
N LYS A 141 -13.19 -9.46 -15.04
CA LYS A 141 -12.76 -8.85 -16.32
C LYS A 141 -12.11 -7.48 -16.18
N VAL A 142 -12.44 -6.72 -15.13
CA VAL A 142 -11.86 -5.39 -14.85
C VAL A 142 -10.53 -5.52 -14.12
N ALA A 143 -10.25 -6.68 -13.51
CA ALA A 143 -9.38 -6.79 -12.38
C ALA A 143 -7.90 -6.46 -12.61
N THR A 144 -7.26 -6.93 -13.68
CA THR A 144 -5.79 -6.86 -13.73
C THR A 144 -5.28 -5.75 -14.65
N ARG A 145 -5.97 -5.50 -15.75
CA ARG A 145 -5.54 -4.48 -16.72
C ARG A 145 -5.87 -3.06 -16.26
N THR A 146 -7.03 -2.88 -15.66
CA THR A 146 -7.51 -1.56 -15.19
C THR A 146 -6.81 -1.13 -13.90
N VAL A 147 -6.56 -2.08 -12.98
CA VAL A 147 -5.77 -1.80 -11.75
C VAL A 147 -4.35 -1.35 -12.08
N ARG A 148 -3.73 -1.91 -13.13
CA ARG A 148 -2.40 -1.49 -13.61
C ARG A 148 -2.39 -0.13 -14.31
N ALA A 149 -3.50 0.30 -14.86
CA ALA A 149 -3.62 1.57 -15.57
C ALA A 149 -3.89 2.76 -14.62
N VAL A 150 -4.30 2.49 -13.38
CA VAL A 150 -4.58 3.53 -12.38
C VAL A 150 -3.27 3.94 -11.72
N ILE A 151 -2.90 5.21 -11.88
CA ILE A 151 -1.75 5.80 -11.18
C ILE A 151 -2.16 6.03 -9.72
N SER A 152 -1.39 5.49 -8.79
CA SER A 152 -1.64 5.69 -7.36
C SER A 152 -1.46 7.16 -6.98
N PRO A 153 -2.29 7.70 -6.08
CA PRO A 153 -2.04 8.98 -5.47
C PRO A 153 -0.65 9.10 -4.83
N LEU A 154 -0.08 8.01 -4.34
CA LEU A 154 1.28 7.99 -3.77
C LEU A 154 2.34 8.32 -4.82
N ASP A 155 2.26 7.77 -6.05
CA ASP A 155 3.20 8.05 -7.14
C ASP A 155 3.17 9.53 -7.56
N LYS A 156 2.03 10.20 -7.36
CA LYS A 156 1.88 11.63 -7.67
C LYS A 156 2.47 12.55 -6.61
N LEU A 157 2.80 12.05 -5.43
CA LEU A 157 3.36 12.86 -4.34
C LEU A 157 4.87 13.09 -4.48
N GLY A 158 5.59 12.28 -5.27
CA GLY A 158 7.04 12.40 -5.46
C GLY A 158 7.89 12.25 -4.18
N ILE A 159 7.35 11.63 -3.13
CA ILE A 159 7.97 11.59 -1.80
C ILE A 159 9.03 10.52 -1.66
N VAL A 160 8.96 9.50 -2.51
CA VAL A 160 9.88 8.36 -2.45
C VAL A 160 11.04 8.57 -3.41
N THR A 161 11.77 9.70 -3.23
CA THR A 161 13.14 9.77 -3.72
C THR A 161 14.01 8.97 -2.77
N PRO A 162 14.93 8.12 -3.28
CA PRO A 162 15.91 7.47 -2.43
C PRO A 162 16.62 8.54 -1.62
N ARG A 163 16.62 8.43 -0.29
CA ARG A 163 17.51 9.26 0.52
C ARG A 163 18.92 8.98 0.03
N GLU A 164 19.61 10.00 -0.47
CA GLU A 164 21.04 9.92 -0.75
C GLU A 164 21.72 9.32 0.48
N ALA A 165 22.51 8.28 0.24
CA ALA A 165 23.34 7.74 1.29
C ALA A 165 24.20 8.87 1.86
N PRO A 166 24.35 8.98 3.19
CA PRO A 166 25.25 9.99 3.76
C PRO A 166 26.63 9.80 3.15
N PRO A 167 27.35 10.87 2.83
CA PRO A 167 28.69 10.78 2.29
C PRO A 167 29.54 9.95 3.24
N ALA A 168 30.26 8.98 2.68
CA ALA A 168 31.21 8.17 3.44
C ALA A 168 32.24 9.11 4.06
N ALA A 169 32.34 9.06 5.40
CA ALA A 169 33.40 9.74 6.15
C ALA A 169 34.71 8.98 6.01
#